data_f86125c02554ede10cd3c66a2bbe9aa6
#
_entry.id   f86125c02554ede10cd3c66a2bbe9aa6
#
_cell.length_a   1.000
_cell.length_b   1.000
_cell.length_c   1.000
_cell.angle_alpha   90.00
_cell.angle_beta   90.00
_cell.angle_gamma   90.00
#
_symmetry.space_group_name_H-M   'P 1'
#
loop_
_entity.id
_entity.type
_entity.pdbx_description
1 polymer ?
#
loop_
_entity_poly.entity_id
_entity_poly.type
_entity_poly.pdbx_seq_one_letter_code
_entity_poly.pdbx_strand_id
1 'polypeptide(L)'
;MKLEEIVALSVKHNVSDLHLCNSAAPRWRRQGKLEPAPFPAPDIADLLNDWLDAAQLQHWQEHGQIDFALTLACGSRLRASAFAHTRGISLVLRLLPSQCPRLEALGAPPALSELLAEESGLLLVTGATGSGK
;
A
#
# COMPACT_ATOMS: atom_id res chain seq x y z
N MET A 1 -17.23 6.21 -7.68
CA MET A 1 -15.87 6.09 -8.28
C MET A 1 -15.40 4.66 -8.01
N LYS A 2 -14.97 3.94 -9.04
CA LYS A 2 -14.45 2.59 -8.88
C LYS A 2 -13.08 2.62 -8.21
N LEU A 3 -12.70 1.57 -7.49
CA LEU A 3 -11.40 1.53 -6.80
C LEU A 3 -10.22 1.73 -7.75
N GLU A 4 -10.27 1.17 -8.94
CA GLU A 4 -9.21 1.33 -9.95
C GLU A 4 -9.00 2.81 -10.31
N GLU A 5 -10.07 3.60 -10.38
CA GLU A 5 -9.98 5.05 -10.61
C GLU A 5 -9.35 5.76 -9.40
N ILE A 6 -9.71 5.34 -8.18
CA ILE A 6 -9.10 5.85 -6.94
C ILE A 6 -7.60 5.55 -6.90
N VAL A 7 -7.22 4.33 -7.24
CA VAL A 7 -5.80 3.93 -7.26
C VAL A 7 -5.04 4.65 -8.37
N ALA A 8 -5.61 4.76 -9.58
CA ALA A 8 -4.99 5.51 -10.67
C ALA A 8 -4.78 6.98 -10.31
N LEU A 9 -5.77 7.61 -9.67
CA LEU A 9 -5.67 8.97 -9.16
C LEU A 9 -4.57 9.09 -8.10
N SER A 10 -4.51 8.12 -7.20
CA SER A 10 -3.51 8.08 -6.12
C SER A 10 -2.08 7.93 -6.66
N VAL A 11 -1.88 7.06 -7.65
CA VAL A 11 -0.58 6.91 -8.34
C VAL A 11 -0.18 8.21 -9.02
N LYS A 12 -1.10 8.86 -9.74
CA LYS A 12 -0.85 10.15 -10.39
C LYS A 12 -0.41 11.25 -9.42
N HIS A 13 -0.89 11.22 -8.18
CA HIS A 13 -0.56 12.20 -7.15
C HIS A 13 0.56 11.77 -6.20
N ASN A 14 1.29 10.69 -6.51
CA ASN A 14 2.37 10.15 -5.68
C ASN A 14 1.92 9.86 -4.23
N VAL A 15 0.73 9.28 -4.09
CA VAL A 15 0.18 8.82 -2.82
C VAL A 15 0.83 7.49 -2.44
N SER A 16 1.28 7.36 -1.21
CA SER A 16 1.84 6.11 -0.68
C SER A 16 0.80 5.19 -0.05
N ASP A 17 -0.14 5.78 0.68
CA ASP A 17 -1.14 5.02 1.44
C ASP A 17 -2.52 5.68 1.33
N LEU A 18 -3.56 4.84 1.23
CA LEU A 18 -4.96 5.24 1.33
C LEU A 18 -5.51 4.75 2.67
N HIS A 19 -6.21 5.63 3.36
CA HIS A 19 -6.89 5.33 4.61
C HIS A 19 -8.39 5.50 4.40
N LEU A 20 -9.11 4.40 4.38
CA LEU A 20 -10.55 4.31 4.16
C LEU A 20 -11.23 3.83 5.44
N CYS A 21 -12.38 4.39 5.75
CA CYS A 21 -13.17 4.00 6.92
C CYS A 21 -14.65 4.24 6.64
N ASN A 22 -15.53 3.33 7.05
CA ASN A 22 -16.98 3.50 6.85
C ASN A 22 -17.56 4.71 7.59
N SER A 23 -16.92 5.14 8.66
CA SER A 23 -17.42 6.22 9.54
C SER A 23 -16.70 7.55 9.36
N ALA A 24 -15.80 7.68 8.39
CA ALA A 24 -15.01 8.89 8.19
C ALA A 24 -14.71 9.14 6.72
N ALA A 25 -14.48 10.40 6.37
CA ALA A 25 -14.03 10.77 5.04
C ALA A 25 -12.68 10.14 4.71
N PRO A 26 -12.46 9.68 3.46
CA PRO A 26 -11.21 9.09 3.03
C PRO A 26 -10.04 10.05 3.22
N ARG A 27 -8.90 9.49 3.56
CA ARG A 27 -7.64 10.20 3.64
C ARG A 27 -6.57 9.48 2.86
N TRP A 28 -5.59 10.20 2.38
CA TRP A 28 -4.42 9.64 1.75
C TRP A 28 -3.12 10.21 2.35
N ARG A 29 -2.05 9.44 2.24
CA ARG A 29 -0.72 9.92 2.64
C ARG A 29 0.06 10.28 1.39
N ARG A 30 0.51 11.53 1.34
CA ARG A 30 1.34 12.05 0.26
C ARG A 30 2.56 12.74 0.85
N GLN A 31 3.76 12.36 0.41
CA GLN A 31 5.03 12.89 0.94
C GLN A 31 5.08 12.87 2.48
N GLY A 32 4.63 11.78 3.10
CA GLY A 32 4.60 11.61 4.56
C GLY A 32 3.46 12.32 5.29
N LYS A 33 2.70 13.22 4.64
CA LYS A 33 1.58 13.97 5.24
C LYS A 33 0.25 13.29 4.95
N LEU A 34 -0.59 13.22 5.98
CA LEU A 34 -1.96 12.71 5.87
C LEU A 34 -2.91 13.86 5.52
N GLU A 35 -3.53 13.77 4.34
CA GLU A 35 -4.41 14.80 3.77
C GLU A 35 -5.81 14.23 3.46
N PRO A 36 -6.87 15.04 3.39
CA PRO A 36 -8.15 14.59 2.87
C PRO A 36 -8.01 14.10 1.42
N ALA A 37 -8.63 12.96 1.11
CA ALA A 37 -8.65 12.45 -0.25
C ALA A 37 -9.82 13.06 -1.06
N PRO A 38 -9.63 13.38 -2.36
CA PRO A 38 -10.63 14.08 -3.18
C PRO A 38 -11.66 13.13 -3.81
N PHE A 39 -12.08 12.09 -3.08
CA PHE A 39 -13.08 11.12 -3.55
C PHE A 39 -13.96 10.63 -2.38
N PRO A 40 -15.18 10.14 -2.65
CA PRO A 40 -16.05 9.57 -1.63
C PRO A 40 -15.51 8.22 -1.14
N ALA A 41 -15.84 7.85 0.10
CA ALA A 41 -15.51 6.54 0.63
C ALA A 41 -16.19 5.44 -0.20
N PRO A 42 -15.43 4.43 -0.69
CA PRO A 42 -16.02 3.23 -1.27
C PRO A 42 -16.66 2.37 -0.17
N ASP A 43 -17.54 1.45 -0.56
CA ASP A 43 -18.04 0.44 0.36
C ASP A 43 -16.92 -0.59 0.63
N ILE A 44 -16.41 -0.59 1.86
CA ILE A 44 -15.28 -1.45 2.24
C ILE A 44 -15.71 -2.92 2.33
N ALA A 45 -16.95 -3.19 2.75
CA ALA A 45 -17.44 -4.57 2.84
C ALA A 45 -17.54 -5.21 1.44
N ASP A 46 -18.05 -4.48 0.46
CA ASP A 46 -18.10 -4.93 -0.92
C ASP A 46 -16.70 -5.19 -1.48
N LEU A 47 -15.74 -4.29 -1.22
CA LEU A 47 -14.34 -4.49 -1.65
C LEU A 47 -13.72 -5.74 -1.05
N LEU A 48 -13.92 -6.01 0.23
CA LEU A 48 -13.40 -7.21 0.89
C LEU A 48 -14.03 -8.48 0.33
N ASN A 49 -15.33 -8.48 0.07
CA ASN A 49 -16.03 -9.62 -0.55
C ASN A 49 -15.51 -9.92 -1.97
N ASP A 50 -15.16 -8.88 -2.73
CA ASP A 50 -14.62 -9.05 -4.09
C ASP A 50 -13.16 -9.53 -4.10
N TRP A 51 -12.37 -9.20 -3.07
CA TRP A 51 -10.93 -9.43 -3.07
C TRP A 51 -10.49 -10.66 -2.31
N LEU A 52 -11.22 -11.04 -1.26
CA LEU A 52 -10.85 -12.14 -0.39
C LEU A 52 -11.36 -13.46 -0.95
N ASP A 53 -10.52 -14.48 -0.93
CA ASP A 53 -10.94 -15.84 -1.18
C ASP A 53 -11.75 -16.43 0.00
N ALA A 54 -12.31 -17.62 -0.16
CA ALA A 54 -13.18 -18.23 0.84
C ALA A 54 -12.48 -18.42 2.21
N ALA A 55 -11.21 -18.81 2.21
CA ALA A 55 -10.45 -19.00 3.44
C ALA A 55 -10.12 -17.66 4.13
N GLN A 56 -9.78 -16.65 3.34
CA GLN A 56 -9.55 -15.29 3.83
C GLN A 56 -10.83 -14.65 4.37
N LEU A 57 -11.97 -14.85 3.71
CA LEU A 57 -13.27 -14.38 4.20
C LEU A 57 -13.64 -15.03 5.53
N GLN A 58 -13.43 -16.35 5.67
CA GLN A 58 -13.64 -17.04 6.92
C GLN A 58 -12.74 -16.46 8.02
N HIS A 59 -11.46 -16.28 7.76
CA HIS A 59 -10.51 -15.67 8.70
C HIS A 59 -10.95 -14.26 9.12
N TRP A 60 -11.37 -13.45 8.15
CA TRP A 60 -11.90 -12.11 8.39
C TRP A 60 -13.13 -12.12 9.32
N GLN A 61 -14.08 -13.02 9.07
CA GLN A 61 -15.31 -13.16 9.87
C GLN A 61 -15.01 -13.61 11.32
N GLU A 62 -14.01 -14.48 11.48
CA GLU A 62 -13.64 -15.00 12.80
C GLU A 62 -12.82 -14.02 13.64
N HIS A 63 -11.92 -13.26 13.02
CA HIS A 63 -10.91 -12.46 13.72
C HIS A 63 -11.13 -10.95 13.61
N GLY A 64 -11.91 -10.48 12.64
CA GLY A 64 -12.17 -9.06 12.42
C GLY A 64 -10.95 -8.25 11.95
N GLN A 65 -9.88 -8.94 11.52
CA GLN A 65 -8.71 -8.32 10.92
C GLN A 65 -8.08 -9.24 9.89
N ILE A 66 -7.53 -8.66 8.84
CA ILE A 66 -6.80 -9.39 7.80
C ILE A 66 -5.80 -8.50 7.08
N ASP A 67 -4.61 -9.05 6.83
CA ASP A 67 -3.59 -8.48 5.94
C ASP A 67 -3.48 -9.34 4.69
N PHE A 68 -3.48 -8.71 3.53
CA PHE A 68 -3.35 -9.41 2.25
C PHE A 68 -2.72 -8.51 1.19
N ALA A 69 -2.30 -9.13 0.09
CA ALA A 69 -1.80 -8.42 -1.09
C ALA A 69 -2.72 -8.70 -2.27
N LEU A 70 -2.90 -7.70 -3.11
CA LEU A 70 -3.66 -7.86 -4.33
C LEU A 70 -2.99 -7.13 -5.50
N THR A 71 -3.29 -7.61 -6.70
CA THR A 71 -2.93 -6.94 -7.94
C THR A 71 -4.21 -6.60 -8.68
N LEU A 72 -4.42 -5.32 -8.95
CA LEU A 72 -5.59 -4.85 -9.71
C LEU A 72 -5.45 -5.19 -11.19
N ALA A 73 -6.57 -5.18 -11.91
CA ALA A 73 -6.59 -5.44 -13.36
C ALA A 73 -5.70 -4.47 -14.15
N CYS A 74 -5.52 -3.24 -13.66
CA CYS A 74 -4.60 -2.26 -14.23
C CYS A 74 -3.10 -2.55 -13.97
N GLY A 75 -2.76 -3.65 -13.27
CA GLY A 75 -1.40 -4.03 -12.91
C GLY A 75 -0.85 -3.38 -11.63
N SER A 76 -1.58 -2.48 -11.00
CA SER A 76 -1.18 -1.88 -9.73
C SER A 76 -1.20 -2.91 -8.60
N ARG A 77 -0.11 -2.98 -7.85
CA ARG A 77 0.03 -3.87 -6.70
C ARG A 77 -0.22 -3.10 -5.41
N LEU A 78 -1.01 -3.71 -4.53
CA LEU A 78 -1.40 -3.13 -3.25
C LEU A 78 -1.12 -4.12 -2.13
N ARG A 79 -0.73 -3.59 -0.98
CA ARG A 79 -0.82 -4.28 0.30
C ARG A 79 -1.99 -3.70 1.08
N ALA A 80 -2.90 -4.55 1.49
CA ALA A 80 -4.11 -4.18 2.19
C ALA A 80 -4.10 -4.68 3.63
N SER A 81 -4.57 -3.84 4.55
CA SER A 81 -4.82 -4.19 5.93
C SER A 81 -6.22 -3.74 6.29
N ALA A 82 -7.10 -4.68 6.62
CA ALA A 82 -8.47 -4.40 7.04
C ALA A 82 -8.67 -4.78 8.50
N PHE A 83 -9.44 -3.99 9.22
CA PHE A 83 -9.80 -4.28 10.61
C PHE A 83 -11.17 -3.72 10.97
N ALA A 84 -11.92 -4.51 11.73
CA ALA A 84 -13.21 -4.13 12.29
C ALA A 84 -13.02 -3.42 13.63
N HIS A 85 -13.84 -2.41 13.88
CA HIS A 85 -13.87 -1.68 15.14
C HIS A 85 -15.29 -1.20 15.44
N THR A 86 -15.50 -0.60 16.62
CA THR A 86 -16.84 -0.21 17.10
C THR A 86 -17.62 0.74 16.18
N ARG A 87 -16.94 1.47 15.28
CA ARG A 87 -17.55 2.41 14.33
C ARG A 87 -17.59 1.90 12.90
N GLY A 88 -17.26 0.61 12.66
CA GLY A 88 -17.31 0.00 11.34
C GLY A 88 -16.01 -0.67 10.93
N ILE A 89 -15.68 -0.61 9.65
CA ILE A 89 -14.49 -1.22 9.07
C ILE A 89 -13.54 -0.12 8.62
N SER A 90 -12.25 -0.30 8.90
CA SER A 90 -11.17 0.49 8.31
C SER A 90 -10.34 -0.38 7.38
N LEU A 91 -9.89 0.23 6.29
CA LEU A 91 -9.04 -0.39 5.28
C LEU A 91 -7.90 0.56 4.94
N VAL A 92 -6.68 0.08 5.13
CA VAL A 92 -5.47 0.79 4.72
C VAL A 92 -4.88 0.08 3.51
N LEU A 93 -4.70 0.83 2.43
CA LEU A 93 -4.09 0.34 1.20
C LEU A 93 -2.74 1.02 1.01
N ARG A 94 -1.67 0.25 0.97
CA ARG A 94 -0.34 0.72 0.56
C ARG A 94 -0.12 0.43 -0.91
N LEU A 95 0.15 1.48 -1.68
CA LEU A 95 0.47 1.38 -3.09
C LEU A 95 1.93 0.97 -3.23
N LEU A 96 2.17 -0.12 -3.96
CA LEU A 96 3.52 -0.58 -4.28
C LEU A 96 3.93 -0.02 -5.64
N PRO A 97 5.15 0.54 -5.76
CA PRO A 97 5.64 1.01 -7.05
C PRO A 97 5.64 -0.12 -8.09
N SER A 98 5.18 0.16 -9.29
CA SER A 98 5.16 -0.80 -10.39
C SER A 98 6.57 -1.11 -10.93
N GLN A 99 7.51 -0.19 -10.72
CA GLN A 99 8.90 -0.33 -11.13
C GLN A 99 9.82 -0.04 -9.95
N CYS A 100 10.86 -0.87 -9.81
CA CYS A 100 11.94 -0.59 -8.88
C CYS A 100 12.83 0.49 -9.50
N PRO A 101 13.08 1.62 -8.82
CA PRO A 101 14.00 2.63 -9.32
C PRO A 101 15.43 2.06 -9.36
N ARG A 102 16.21 2.53 -10.35
CA ARG A 102 17.63 2.18 -10.45
C ARG A 102 18.42 2.87 -9.32
N LEU A 103 19.56 2.28 -8.95
CA LEU A 103 20.42 2.84 -7.88
C LEU A 103 20.86 4.27 -8.17
N GLU A 104 21.17 4.58 -9.44
CA GLU A 104 21.57 5.91 -9.86
C GLU A 104 20.43 6.94 -9.65
N ALA A 105 19.20 6.55 -9.93
CA ALA A 105 18.01 7.39 -9.72
C ALA A 105 17.73 7.65 -8.22
N LEU A 106 18.20 6.76 -7.34
CA LEU A 106 18.14 6.92 -5.89
C LEU A 106 19.30 7.75 -5.32
N GLY A 107 20.25 8.19 -6.17
CA GLY A 107 21.42 8.92 -5.73
C GLY A 107 22.48 8.04 -5.06
N ALA A 108 22.44 6.72 -5.29
CA ALA A 108 23.43 5.80 -4.75
C ALA A 108 24.81 6.04 -5.37
N PRO A 109 25.89 6.01 -4.58
CA PRO A 109 27.24 6.16 -5.11
C PRO A 109 27.62 4.99 -6.02
N PRO A 110 28.46 5.19 -7.08
CA PRO A 110 28.88 4.11 -7.99
C PRO A 110 29.52 2.92 -7.30
N ALA A 111 30.24 3.14 -6.20
CA ALA A 111 30.87 2.11 -5.38
C ALA A 111 29.86 1.07 -4.85
N LEU A 112 28.58 1.44 -4.69
CA LEU A 112 27.55 0.50 -4.27
C LEU A 112 27.28 -0.58 -5.33
N SER A 113 27.26 -0.19 -6.61
CA SER A 113 27.09 -1.13 -7.71
C SER A 113 28.27 -2.09 -7.82
N GLU A 114 29.49 -1.62 -7.57
CA GLU A 114 30.70 -2.45 -7.54
C GLU A 114 30.64 -3.46 -6.40
N LEU A 115 30.24 -3.05 -5.19
CA LEU A 115 30.07 -3.93 -4.03
C LEU A 115 28.99 -5.00 -4.25
N LEU A 116 27.89 -4.66 -4.95
CA LEU A 116 26.84 -5.61 -5.28
C LEU A 116 27.24 -6.65 -6.34
N ALA A 117 28.31 -6.41 -7.09
CA ALA A 117 28.85 -7.37 -8.06
C ALA A 117 29.74 -8.45 -7.41
N GLU A 118 30.12 -8.33 -6.15
CA GLU A 118 30.90 -9.33 -5.41
C GLU A 118 30.12 -10.62 -5.26
N GLU A 119 30.79 -11.77 -5.43
CA GLU A 119 30.15 -13.10 -5.36
C GLU A 119 29.81 -13.53 -3.93
N SER A 120 30.44 -12.95 -2.93
CA SER A 120 30.25 -13.30 -1.51
C SER A 120 30.41 -12.08 -0.62
N GLY A 121 29.74 -12.12 0.52
CA GLY A 121 29.78 -11.04 1.50
C GLY A 121 28.40 -10.66 2.03
N LEU A 122 28.35 -9.61 2.83
CA LEU A 122 27.13 -9.07 3.40
C LEU A 122 27.14 -7.54 3.28
N LEU A 123 26.13 -7.01 2.61
CA LEU A 123 25.89 -5.56 2.54
C LEU A 123 24.66 -5.20 3.38
N LEU A 124 24.85 -4.36 4.38
CA LEU A 124 23.78 -3.91 5.27
C LEU A 124 23.39 -2.48 4.96
N VAL A 125 22.10 -2.26 4.67
CA VAL A 125 21.49 -0.94 4.55
C VAL A 125 20.67 -0.68 5.80
N THR A 126 21.08 0.31 6.59
CA THR A 126 20.47 0.60 7.90
C THR A 126 19.98 2.05 7.97
N GLY A 127 19.04 2.30 8.87
CA GLY A 127 18.52 3.63 9.11
C GLY A 127 17.19 3.61 9.87
N ALA A 128 16.74 4.77 10.30
CA ALA A 128 15.45 4.94 10.94
C ALA A 128 14.28 4.60 9.98
N THR A 129 13.13 4.27 10.52
CA THR A 129 11.91 4.06 9.73
C THR A 129 11.58 5.32 8.93
N GLY A 130 11.35 5.17 7.62
CA GLY A 130 11.08 6.29 6.71
C GLY A 130 12.33 7.04 6.21
N SER A 131 13.54 6.56 6.50
CA SER A 131 14.81 7.17 6.04
C SER A 131 15.18 6.79 4.59
N GLY A 132 14.40 5.90 3.93
CA GLY A 132 14.66 5.47 2.55
C GLY A 132 15.57 4.25 2.40
N LYS A 133 15.75 3.46 3.47
CA LYS A 133 16.53 2.22 3.43
C LYS A 133 15.84 1.11 2.65
#